data_dc80cbd3f2c811bd13058aa5c9074c21
#
_entry.id   dc80cbd3f2c811bd13058aa5c9074c21
#
_cell.length_a   1.000
_cell.length_b   1.000
_cell.length_c   1.000
_cell.angle_alpha   90.00
_cell.angle_beta   90.00
_cell.angle_gamma   90.00
#
_symmetry.space_group_name_H-M   'P 1'
#
loop_
_entity.id
_entity.type
_entity.pdbx_description
1 polymer ?
#
loop_
_entity_poly.entity_id
_entity_poly.type
_entity_poly.pdbx_seq_one_letter_code
_entity_poly.pdbx_strand_id
1 'polypeptide(L)'
;MPDQYRSGDKFRDISAINSRLTELEQEKQQLVTLRVELQKSKPVSPISDSFSPEQKITIFRGLFRGRTDIFAKRWQNQRGRSGYSVACDNEWTQGVCNKPRIKCLDCTHRQFSELTDQTIYRHLAGQQVVGLYPLLHDNTCYLLAADFDKGNWQDEVKAMSRACTEYGLLKAGLN
;
A
#
# COMPACT_ATOMS: atom_id res chain seq x y z
N MET A 1 3.62 -26.20 49.69
CA MET A 1 2.34 -25.47 49.76
C MET A 1 2.06 -24.87 48.41
N PRO A 2 1.03 -25.28 47.72
CA PRO A 2 0.72 -24.82 46.37
C PRO A 2 -0.33 -23.72 46.45
N ASP A 3 -0.18 -22.66 45.73
CA ASP A 3 -1.27 -21.73 45.44
C ASP A 3 -1.37 -21.48 43.94
N GLN A 4 -2.34 -22.14 43.39
CA GLN A 4 -3.67 -21.70 42.99
C GLN A 4 -3.65 -20.70 41.83
N TYR A 5 -3.42 -21.22 40.63
CA TYR A 5 -3.90 -20.59 39.41
C TYR A 5 -5.40 -20.95 39.24
N ARG A 6 -6.27 -20.17 39.85
CA ARG A 6 -7.73 -20.27 39.68
C ARG A 6 -8.17 -19.16 38.70
N SER A 7 -7.98 -19.42 37.42
CA SER A 7 -8.54 -18.58 36.35
C SER A 7 -9.19 -19.47 35.28
N GLY A 8 -10.22 -20.19 35.59
CA GLY A 8 -10.79 -21.16 34.66
C GLY A 8 -12.28 -21.48 34.81
N ASP A 9 -13.05 -20.76 35.65
CA ASP A 9 -14.39 -21.22 35.99
C ASP A 9 -15.57 -20.36 35.49
N LYS A 10 -15.33 -19.38 34.60
CA LYS A 10 -16.41 -18.47 34.15
C LYS A 10 -17.27 -18.97 32.97
N PHE A 11 -16.94 -20.10 32.35
CA PHE A 11 -17.64 -20.54 31.12
C PHE A 11 -17.88 -22.07 31.09
N ARG A 12 -18.21 -22.69 32.24
CA ARG A 12 -18.55 -24.11 32.28
C ARG A 12 -20.02 -24.42 32.00
N ASP A 13 -20.87 -23.38 31.96
CA ASP A 13 -22.29 -23.53 31.70
C ASP A 13 -22.62 -23.01 30.29
N ILE A 14 -23.22 -23.88 29.48
CA ILE A 14 -23.68 -23.54 28.12
C ILE A 14 -24.64 -22.37 28.15
N SER A 15 -25.47 -22.28 29.21
CA SER A 15 -26.40 -21.16 29.39
C SER A 15 -25.67 -19.83 29.57
N ALA A 16 -24.60 -19.79 30.37
CA ALA A 16 -23.76 -18.60 30.55
C ALA A 16 -23.02 -18.21 29.26
N ILE A 17 -22.54 -19.19 28.50
CA ILE A 17 -21.92 -18.95 27.19
C ILE A 17 -22.95 -18.36 26.22
N ASN A 18 -24.16 -18.92 26.14
CA ASN A 18 -25.21 -18.43 25.26
C ASN A 18 -25.65 -17.01 25.63
N SER A 19 -25.80 -16.73 26.94
CA SER A 19 -26.09 -15.36 27.40
C SER A 19 -25.01 -14.37 26.99
N ARG A 20 -23.75 -14.75 27.15
CA ARG A 20 -22.60 -13.88 26.74
C ARG A 20 -22.53 -13.68 25.23
N LEU A 21 -22.82 -14.71 24.43
CA LEU A 21 -22.91 -14.59 22.97
C LEU A 21 -24.02 -13.61 22.56
N THR A 22 -25.16 -13.66 23.23
CA THR A 22 -26.27 -12.73 22.96
C THR A 22 -25.91 -11.28 23.31
N GLU A 23 -25.24 -11.07 24.44
CA GLU A 23 -24.73 -9.74 24.82
C GLU A 23 -23.73 -9.19 23.80
N LEU A 24 -22.76 -10.01 23.38
CA LEU A 24 -21.75 -9.63 22.38
C LEU A 24 -22.39 -9.30 21.02
N GLU A 25 -23.42 -10.02 20.60
CA GLU A 25 -24.11 -9.73 19.35
C GLU A 25 -24.89 -8.40 19.44
N GLN A 26 -25.50 -8.11 20.60
CA GLN A 26 -26.15 -6.81 20.84
C GLN A 26 -25.15 -5.65 20.85
N GLU A 27 -24.01 -5.81 21.54
CA GLU A 27 -22.93 -4.82 21.55
C GLU A 27 -22.38 -4.57 20.14
N LYS A 28 -22.14 -5.63 19.40
CA LYS A 28 -21.72 -5.55 17.99
C LYS A 28 -22.71 -4.76 17.15
N GLN A 29 -24.01 -5.03 17.31
CA GLN A 29 -25.05 -4.32 16.56
C GLN A 29 -25.10 -2.83 16.92
N GLN A 30 -24.92 -2.48 18.19
CA GLN A 30 -24.84 -1.08 18.63
C GLN A 30 -23.64 -0.38 18.03
N LEU A 31 -22.46 -1.02 18.03
CA LEU A 31 -21.25 -0.48 17.44
C LEU A 31 -21.37 -0.30 15.92
N VAL A 32 -22.03 -1.23 15.22
CA VAL A 32 -22.31 -1.12 13.78
C VAL A 32 -23.21 0.08 13.51
N THR A 33 -24.27 0.27 14.31
CA THR A 33 -25.19 1.41 14.17
C THR A 33 -24.46 2.72 14.42
N LEU A 34 -23.69 2.82 15.50
CA LEU A 34 -22.90 4.00 15.82
C LEU A 34 -21.87 4.33 14.73
N ARG A 35 -21.22 3.30 14.17
CA ARG A 35 -20.32 3.46 13.03
C ARG A 35 -21.03 4.07 11.83
N VAL A 36 -22.21 3.59 11.49
CA VAL A 36 -23.03 4.12 10.38
C VAL A 36 -23.43 5.57 10.64
N GLU A 37 -23.81 5.91 11.86
CA GLU A 37 -24.16 7.28 12.25
C GLU A 37 -22.95 8.22 12.16
N LEU A 38 -21.78 7.79 12.66
CA LEU A 38 -20.54 8.54 12.57
C LEU A 38 -20.06 8.71 11.12
N GLN A 39 -20.32 7.73 10.25
CA GLN A 39 -20.05 7.85 8.82
C GLN A 39 -21.00 8.83 8.13
N LYS A 40 -22.27 8.90 8.56
CA LYS A 40 -23.24 9.89 8.05
C LYS A 40 -23.00 11.29 8.60
N SER A 41 -22.52 11.42 9.83
CA SER A 41 -22.26 12.71 10.49
C SER A 41 -20.96 13.37 10.07
N LYS A 42 -20.03 12.65 9.45
CA LYS A 42 -19.00 13.28 8.63
C LYS A 42 -19.69 13.64 7.32
N PRO A 43 -19.95 14.93 7.02
CA PRO A 43 -20.11 15.32 5.64
C PRO A 43 -18.75 14.99 5.01
N VAL A 44 -18.66 13.84 4.36
CA VAL A 44 -17.79 13.73 3.20
C VAL A 44 -18.48 14.72 2.24
N SER A 45 -18.10 16.00 2.36
CA SER A 45 -18.16 16.86 1.21
C SER A 45 -17.58 15.98 0.12
N PRO A 46 -18.32 15.69 -0.97
CA PRO A 46 -17.68 15.06 -2.09
C PRO A 46 -16.43 15.92 -2.26
N ILE A 47 -15.25 15.31 -2.10
CA ILE A 47 -14.03 15.97 -2.50
C ILE A 47 -14.37 16.28 -3.93
N SER A 48 -14.88 17.50 -4.15
CA SER A 48 -15.19 17.95 -5.48
C SER A 48 -13.91 17.64 -6.20
N ASP A 49 -14.00 17.11 -7.37
CA ASP A 49 -12.87 16.75 -8.22
C ASP A 49 -12.13 18.04 -8.56
N SER A 50 -11.63 18.71 -7.51
CA SER A 50 -11.16 20.09 -7.49
C SER A 50 -9.82 20.25 -8.16
N PHE A 51 -9.13 19.12 -8.42
CA PHE A 51 -7.84 19.15 -9.08
C PHE A 51 -7.99 18.72 -10.54
N SER A 52 -7.44 19.54 -11.44
CA SER A 52 -7.29 19.14 -12.85
C SER A 52 -6.36 17.93 -12.98
N PRO A 53 -6.40 17.18 -14.09
CA PRO A 53 -5.45 16.09 -14.33
C PRO A 53 -4.00 16.50 -14.16
N GLU A 54 -3.62 17.68 -14.62
CA GLU A 54 -2.27 18.25 -14.52
C GLU A 54 -1.87 18.53 -13.07
N GLN A 55 -2.81 19.06 -12.29
CA GLN A 55 -2.60 19.27 -10.85
C GLN A 55 -2.43 17.95 -10.10
N LYS A 56 -3.23 16.93 -10.44
CA LYS A 56 -3.09 15.59 -9.87
C LYS A 56 -1.72 14.98 -10.18
N ILE A 57 -1.23 15.14 -11.42
CA ILE A 57 0.11 14.69 -11.83
C ILE A 57 1.19 15.44 -11.05
N THR A 58 1.07 16.76 -10.91
CA THR A 58 2.03 17.58 -10.16
C THR A 58 2.10 17.17 -8.69
N ILE A 59 0.94 16.94 -8.06
CA ILE A 59 0.86 16.46 -6.68
C ILE A 59 1.51 15.07 -6.57
N PHE A 60 1.19 14.16 -7.49
CA PHE A 60 1.76 12.82 -7.52
C PHE A 60 3.29 12.85 -7.60
N ARG A 61 3.84 13.67 -8.51
CA ARG A 61 5.30 13.85 -8.63
C ARG A 61 5.93 14.45 -7.37
N GLY A 62 5.24 15.31 -6.67
CA GLY A 62 5.70 15.89 -5.42
C GLY A 62 5.76 14.88 -4.28
N LEU A 63 4.76 14.00 -4.20
CA LEU A 63 4.65 12.99 -3.16
C LEU A 63 5.53 11.75 -3.43
N PHE A 64 5.61 11.32 -4.69
CA PHE A 64 6.31 10.10 -5.10
C PHE A 64 7.53 10.44 -5.96
N ARG A 65 8.53 11.03 -5.33
CA ARG A 65 9.80 11.39 -5.98
C ARG A 65 10.73 10.19 -6.09
N GLY A 66 11.31 10.01 -7.26
CA GLY A 66 12.25 8.94 -7.56
C GLY A 66 12.85 9.11 -8.93
N ARG A 67 13.40 8.05 -9.50
CA ARG A 67 13.92 8.05 -10.86
C ARG A 67 12.81 8.32 -11.86
N THR A 68 13.12 9.16 -12.86
CA THR A 68 12.21 9.48 -13.96
C THR A 68 12.61 8.80 -15.28
N ASP A 69 13.85 8.36 -15.38
CA ASP A 69 14.42 7.66 -16.54
C ASP A 69 14.02 6.18 -16.63
N ILE A 70 13.34 5.66 -15.61
CA ILE A 70 12.93 4.27 -15.51
C ILE A 70 11.73 4.12 -14.58
N PHE A 71 10.85 3.19 -14.89
CA PHE A 71 9.78 2.78 -13.97
C PHE A 71 9.46 1.29 -14.12
N ALA A 72 8.80 0.72 -13.13
CA ALA A 72 8.28 -0.64 -13.22
C ALA A 72 6.82 -0.62 -13.67
N LYS A 73 6.41 -1.58 -14.48
CA LYS A 73 5.05 -1.77 -14.94
C LYS A 73 4.50 -3.08 -14.36
N ARG A 74 3.31 -3.01 -13.75
CA ARG A 74 2.61 -4.21 -13.27
C ARG A 74 2.09 -5.01 -14.46
N TRP A 75 2.28 -6.30 -14.41
CA TRP A 75 1.70 -7.25 -15.34
C TRP A 75 0.85 -8.29 -14.59
N GLN A 76 -0.10 -8.86 -15.29
CA GLN A 76 -0.90 -10.00 -14.81
C GLN A 76 -1.17 -10.92 -15.97
N ASN A 77 -0.99 -12.23 -15.76
CA ASN A 77 -1.27 -13.24 -16.77
C ASN A 77 -2.70 -13.81 -16.60
N GLN A 78 -3.14 -14.58 -17.58
CA GLN A 78 -4.47 -15.21 -17.58
C GLN A 78 -4.70 -16.19 -16.42
N ARG A 79 -3.62 -16.70 -15.78
CA ARG A 79 -3.69 -17.59 -14.61
C ARG A 79 -3.72 -16.84 -13.28
N GLY A 80 -3.91 -15.52 -13.29
CA GLY A 80 -3.97 -14.68 -12.10
C GLY A 80 -2.62 -14.33 -11.48
N ARG A 81 -1.49 -14.85 -11.99
CA ARG A 81 -0.16 -14.47 -11.51
C ARG A 81 0.16 -13.05 -11.94
N SER A 82 0.66 -12.25 -11.04
CA SER A 82 1.06 -10.87 -11.30
C SER A 82 2.44 -10.58 -10.75
N GLY A 83 3.03 -9.49 -11.22
CA GLY A 83 4.33 -9.02 -10.79
C GLY A 83 4.66 -7.69 -11.43
N TYR A 84 5.88 -7.23 -11.23
CA TYR A 84 6.41 -6.03 -11.84
C TYR A 84 7.57 -6.37 -12.76
N SER A 85 7.67 -5.68 -13.87
CA SER A 85 8.82 -5.72 -14.77
C SER A 85 9.23 -4.30 -15.12
N VAL A 86 10.50 -4.07 -15.37
CA VAL A 86 10.97 -2.79 -15.87
C VAL A 86 10.28 -2.47 -17.21
N ALA A 87 9.81 -1.23 -17.36
CA ALA A 87 9.26 -0.75 -18.61
C ALA A 87 10.40 -0.57 -19.63
N CYS A 88 10.19 -1.07 -20.84
CA CYS A 88 11.18 -1.05 -21.92
C CYS A 88 10.47 -0.78 -23.24
N ASP A 89 10.96 0.19 -24.00
CA ASP A 89 10.39 0.56 -25.32
C ASP A 89 10.51 -0.55 -26.34
N ASN A 90 11.54 -1.41 -26.20
CA ASN A 90 11.75 -2.57 -27.04
C ASN A 90 11.01 -3.83 -26.56
N GLU A 91 10.14 -3.73 -25.53
CA GLU A 91 9.45 -4.89 -24.98
C GLU A 91 8.55 -5.55 -26.03
N TRP A 92 8.73 -6.86 -26.27
CA TRP A 92 8.03 -7.67 -27.27
C TRP A 92 8.28 -7.26 -28.74
N THR A 93 9.22 -6.37 -29.02
CA THR A 93 9.59 -6.02 -30.39
C THR A 93 10.24 -7.22 -31.06
N GLN A 94 9.66 -7.66 -32.17
CA GLN A 94 10.15 -8.82 -32.93
C GLN A 94 11.59 -8.57 -33.44
N GLY A 95 12.45 -9.56 -33.28
CA GLY A 95 13.86 -9.49 -33.68
C GLY A 95 14.76 -8.72 -32.72
N VAL A 96 14.19 -8.00 -31.74
CA VAL A 96 14.93 -7.20 -30.76
C VAL A 96 14.77 -7.78 -29.35
N CYS A 97 13.53 -8.03 -28.93
CA CYS A 97 13.22 -8.55 -27.59
C CYS A 97 13.22 -10.08 -27.60
N ASN A 98 14.08 -10.68 -26.81
CA ASN A 98 14.19 -12.14 -26.71
C ASN A 98 13.52 -12.73 -25.46
N LYS A 99 12.53 -12.02 -24.88
CA LYS A 99 11.68 -12.58 -23.81
C LYS A 99 10.89 -13.79 -24.32
N PRO A 100 10.69 -14.82 -23.50
CA PRO A 100 11.16 -14.99 -22.11
C PRO A 100 12.55 -15.64 -22.02
N ARG A 101 13.26 -15.90 -23.13
CA ARG A 101 14.54 -16.61 -23.16
C ARG A 101 15.66 -15.83 -22.44
N ILE A 102 15.70 -14.50 -22.64
CA ILE A 102 16.68 -13.61 -22.02
C ILE A 102 15.94 -12.71 -21.01
N LYS A 103 16.47 -12.64 -19.78
CA LYS A 103 15.96 -11.71 -18.76
C LYS A 103 16.31 -10.27 -19.15
N CYS A 104 15.45 -9.30 -18.77
CA CYS A 104 15.70 -7.88 -19.07
C CYS A 104 17.01 -7.37 -18.47
N LEU A 105 17.46 -7.95 -17.35
CA LEU A 105 18.72 -7.59 -16.72
C LEU A 105 19.93 -7.89 -17.63
N ASP A 106 19.86 -8.99 -18.36
CA ASP A 106 20.95 -9.51 -19.23
C ASP A 106 20.77 -9.08 -20.69
N CYS A 107 19.70 -8.31 -21.01
CA CYS A 107 19.38 -7.90 -22.38
C CYS A 107 20.27 -6.73 -22.83
N THR A 108 20.97 -6.90 -23.95
CA THR A 108 21.80 -5.86 -24.55
C THR A 108 21.01 -4.80 -25.34
N HIS A 109 19.75 -5.12 -25.69
CA HIS A 109 18.84 -4.25 -26.46
C HIS A 109 17.82 -3.56 -25.57
N ARG A 110 18.01 -3.56 -24.26
CA ARG A 110 17.09 -2.90 -23.35
C ARG A 110 17.13 -1.38 -23.54
N GLN A 111 15.98 -0.77 -23.67
CA GLN A 111 15.78 0.67 -23.70
C GLN A 111 14.73 1.00 -22.67
N PHE A 112 15.15 1.57 -21.55
CA PHE A 112 14.22 1.89 -20.47
C PHE A 112 13.27 3.02 -20.90
N SER A 113 11.99 2.83 -20.59
CA SER A 113 10.97 3.84 -20.82
C SER A 113 11.00 4.86 -19.70
N GLU A 114 10.86 6.14 -20.05
CA GLU A 114 10.78 7.24 -19.08
C GLU A 114 9.41 7.29 -18.37
N LEU A 115 9.42 7.73 -17.11
CA LEU A 115 8.20 8.01 -16.34
C LEU A 115 7.64 9.38 -16.74
N THR A 116 6.90 9.43 -17.84
CA THR A 116 6.29 10.65 -18.38
C THR A 116 5.01 11.03 -17.62
N ASP A 117 4.52 12.25 -17.80
CA ASP A 117 3.23 12.70 -17.28
C ASP A 117 2.08 11.86 -17.83
N GLN A 118 2.16 11.43 -19.08
CA GLN A 118 1.17 10.54 -19.68
C GLN A 118 1.15 9.17 -18.99
N THR A 119 2.31 8.65 -18.58
CA THR A 119 2.41 7.40 -17.82
C THR A 119 1.77 7.54 -16.44
N ILE A 120 2.02 8.68 -15.75
CA ILE A 120 1.39 9.00 -14.47
C ILE A 120 -0.12 9.18 -14.63
N TYR A 121 -0.56 9.90 -15.65
CA TYR A 121 -1.99 10.04 -15.95
C TYR A 121 -2.70 8.70 -16.09
N ARG A 122 -2.13 7.77 -16.88
CA ARG A 122 -2.69 6.42 -17.07
C ARG A 122 -2.74 5.63 -15.74
N HIS A 123 -1.76 5.84 -14.87
CA HIS A 123 -1.76 5.24 -13.54
C HIS A 123 -2.90 5.80 -12.67
N LEU A 124 -3.05 7.11 -12.61
CA LEU A 124 -4.11 7.78 -11.85
C LEU A 124 -5.50 7.48 -12.41
N ALA A 125 -5.62 7.28 -13.71
CA ALA A 125 -6.84 6.85 -14.38
C ALA A 125 -7.14 5.35 -14.25
N GLY A 126 -6.32 4.57 -13.53
CA GLY A 126 -6.51 3.13 -13.34
C GLY A 126 -6.24 2.25 -14.58
N GLN A 127 -5.68 2.82 -15.64
CA GLN A 127 -5.39 2.10 -16.90
C GLN A 127 -4.14 1.23 -16.81
N GLN A 128 -3.22 1.56 -15.91
CA GLN A 128 -2.02 0.77 -15.62
C GLN A 128 -1.58 0.99 -14.18
N VAL A 129 -0.76 0.09 -13.65
CA VAL A 129 -0.11 0.27 -12.35
C VAL A 129 1.39 0.40 -12.59
N VAL A 130 1.97 1.49 -12.09
CA VAL A 130 3.40 1.74 -12.16
C VAL A 130 4.06 1.54 -10.79
N GLY A 131 5.31 1.13 -10.79
CA GLY A 131 6.17 1.07 -9.62
C GLY A 131 7.32 2.06 -9.79
N LEU A 132 7.61 2.78 -8.72
CA LEU A 132 8.68 3.76 -8.69
C LEU A 132 10.01 3.10 -8.30
N TYR A 133 11.10 3.57 -8.87
CA TYR A 133 12.46 3.32 -8.38
C TYR A 133 12.87 4.49 -7.48
N PRO A 134 12.81 4.31 -6.15
CA PRO A 134 13.07 5.42 -5.23
C PRO A 134 14.55 5.77 -5.11
N LEU A 135 15.47 4.80 -5.31
CA LEU A 135 16.91 5.01 -5.21
C LEU A 135 17.41 5.72 -6.47
N LEU A 136 18.01 6.89 -6.30
CA LEU A 136 18.60 7.70 -7.35
C LEU A 136 20.00 7.19 -7.73
N HIS A 137 20.58 7.73 -8.81
CA HIS A 137 21.91 7.34 -9.29
C HIS A 137 23.05 7.67 -8.33
N ASP A 138 22.86 8.66 -7.48
CA ASP A 138 23.81 9.10 -6.44
C ASP A 138 23.64 8.37 -5.10
N ASN A 139 22.83 7.30 -5.08
CA ASN A 139 22.47 6.52 -3.90
C ASN A 139 21.64 7.30 -2.84
N THR A 140 21.04 8.41 -3.20
CA THR A 140 20.06 9.11 -2.36
C THR A 140 18.62 8.67 -2.69
N CYS A 141 17.67 8.99 -1.80
CA CYS A 141 16.26 8.75 -2.03
C CYS A 141 15.40 9.82 -1.33
N TYR A 142 14.18 10.01 -1.84
CA TYR A 142 13.17 10.88 -1.24
C TYR A 142 12.12 10.11 -0.44
N LEU A 143 12.10 8.80 -0.55
CA LEU A 143 11.12 7.93 0.08
C LEU A 143 11.82 6.85 0.86
N LEU A 144 11.38 6.63 2.08
CA LEU A 144 11.69 5.45 2.87
C LEU A 144 10.38 4.69 3.11
N ALA A 145 10.35 3.41 2.76
CA ALA A 145 9.26 2.52 3.07
C ALA A 145 9.73 1.49 4.08
N ALA A 146 8.98 1.32 5.16
CA ALA A 146 9.20 0.30 6.15
C ALA A 146 7.97 -0.62 6.21
N ASP A 147 8.19 -1.92 6.17
CA ASP A 147 7.17 -2.95 6.28
C ASP A 147 7.28 -3.63 7.65
N PHE A 148 6.17 -3.70 8.37
CA PHE A 148 6.09 -4.24 9.73
C PHE A 148 5.12 -5.41 9.73
N ASP A 149 5.62 -6.63 9.61
CA ASP A 149 4.82 -7.85 9.41
C ASP A 149 4.87 -8.85 10.57
N LYS A 150 5.65 -8.56 11.64
CA LYS A 150 5.84 -9.45 12.78
C LYS A 150 4.91 -9.15 13.96
N GLY A 151 4.92 -10.03 14.99
CA GLY A 151 3.98 -10.02 16.10
C GLY A 151 3.85 -8.73 16.89
N ASN A 152 4.88 -7.89 16.94
CA ASN A 152 4.87 -6.58 17.67
C ASN A 152 4.88 -5.39 16.71
N TRP A 153 4.37 -5.54 15.52
CA TRP A 153 4.40 -4.49 14.49
C TRP A 153 3.80 -3.15 14.98
N GLN A 154 2.78 -3.17 15.85
CA GLN A 154 2.17 -1.94 16.38
C GLN A 154 3.16 -1.09 17.20
N ASP A 155 3.99 -1.75 18.01
CA ASP A 155 4.97 -1.04 18.84
C ASP A 155 6.16 -0.58 18.01
N GLU A 156 6.56 -1.36 17.01
CA GLU A 156 7.59 -0.99 16.04
C GLU A 156 7.15 0.23 15.21
N VAL A 157 5.90 0.25 14.73
CA VAL A 157 5.31 1.42 14.03
C VAL A 157 5.29 2.66 14.92
N LYS A 158 4.91 2.53 16.20
CA LYS A 158 4.91 3.65 17.14
C LYS A 158 6.34 4.17 17.39
N ALA A 159 7.30 3.26 17.52
CA ALA A 159 8.71 3.63 17.69
C ALA A 159 9.25 4.36 16.46
N MET A 160 9.00 3.83 15.27
CA MET A 160 9.36 4.47 14.00
C MET A 160 8.69 5.83 13.84
N SER A 161 7.39 5.93 14.18
CA SER A 161 6.65 7.19 14.13
C SER A 161 7.24 8.27 15.06
N ARG A 162 7.68 7.90 16.26
CA ARG A 162 8.37 8.81 17.19
C ARG A 162 9.70 9.28 16.61
N ALA A 163 10.52 8.36 16.11
CA ALA A 163 11.79 8.68 15.48
C ALA A 163 11.59 9.64 14.29
N CYS A 164 10.63 9.37 13.39
CA CYS A 164 10.32 10.28 12.28
C CYS A 164 9.97 11.69 12.78
N THR A 165 9.23 11.83 13.89
CA THR A 165 8.88 13.13 14.47
C THR A 165 10.12 13.83 15.03
N GLU A 166 10.96 13.10 15.75
CA GLU A 166 12.19 13.62 16.36
C GLU A 166 13.18 14.14 15.31
N TYR A 167 13.30 13.43 14.18
CA TYR A 167 14.19 13.83 13.08
C TYR A 167 13.51 14.73 12.03
N GLY A 168 12.28 15.19 12.25
CA GLY A 168 11.58 16.09 11.35
C GLY A 168 11.17 15.47 10.01
N LEU A 169 11.06 14.15 9.94
CA LEU A 169 10.65 13.42 8.71
C LEU A 169 9.13 13.48 8.55
N LEU A 170 8.69 13.78 7.33
CA LEU A 170 7.26 13.71 6.97
C LEU A 170 6.80 12.26 6.94
N LYS A 171 5.62 12.00 7.53
CA LYS A 171 4.98 10.68 7.55
C LYS A 171 3.77 10.66 6.63
N ALA A 172 3.64 9.61 5.85
CA ALA A 172 2.45 9.31 5.06
C ALA A 172 1.98 7.88 5.38
N GLY A 173 0.68 7.67 5.53
CA GLY A 173 0.10 6.32 5.63
C GLY A 173 -0.02 5.74 7.04
N LEU A 174 0.11 6.53 8.10
CA LEU A 174 -0.14 6.10 9.48
C LEU A 174 -1.52 6.60 9.96
N ASN A 175 -2.60 6.03 9.45
CA ASN A 175 -3.95 6.20 9.99
C ASN A 175 -4.52 4.84 10.36
#